data_c931294bb0216e6cabd5bdfed079bc20
#
_entry.id   c931294bb0216e6cabd5bdfed079bc20
#
_cell.length_a   1.000
_cell.length_b   1.000
_cell.length_c   1.000
_cell.angle_alpha   90.00
_cell.angle_beta   90.00
_cell.angle_gamma   90.00
#
_symmetry.space_group_name_H-M   'P 1'
#
loop_
_entity.id
_entity.type
_entity.pdbx_description
1 polymer ?
#
loop_
_entity_poly.entity_id
_entity_poly.type
_entity_poly.pdbx_seq_one_letter_code
_entity_poly.pdbx_strand_id
1 'polypeptide(L)'
;MDRASFVARFGGVFEHSPWVAEGAWDAGNVPDDADRLHAAMVAVLRAADHDRKLALLNAHPDLAGRLALRGELTADSTAEQASAGLDRCTPEEFARFTELNDAYKARFGFPFILAVKGRSRADILEAFETRLSNGPEEEFATALAQVERITWLRLKDLLPKDIGP
;
A
#
# COMPACT_ATOMS: atom_id res chain seq x y z
N MET A 1 26.06 4.32 2.26
CA MET A 1 25.16 3.50 1.42
C MET A 1 25.14 4.11 0.03
N ASP A 2 25.28 3.29 -0.99
CA ASP A 2 25.18 3.74 -2.37
C ASP A 2 23.75 3.60 -2.91
N ARG A 3 23.51 4.09 -4.13
CA ARG A 3 22.18 4.07 -4.75
C ARG A 3 21.61 2.65 -4.86
N ALA A 4 22.42 1.70 -5.28
CA ALA A 4 21.97 0.31 -5.45
C ALA A 4 21.56 -0.30 -4.11
N SER A 5 22.33 -0.09 -3.06
CA SER A 5 22.00 -0.57 -1.71
C SER A 5 20.76 0.10 -1.16
N PHE A 6 20.59 1.40 -1.41
CA PHE A 6 19.40 2.14 -0.99
C PHE A 6 18.14 1.60 -1.66
N VAL A 7 18.18 1.43 -2.97
CA VAL A 7 17.04 0.91 -3.73
C VAL A 7 16.74 -0.53 -3.34
N ALA A 8 17.78 -1.36 -3.10
CA ALA A 8 17.59 -2.74 -2.64
C ALA A 8 16.86 -2.78 -1.29
N ARG A 9 17.15 -1.84 -0.39
CA ARG A 9 16.55 -1.80 0.94
C ARG A 9 15.15 -1.18 0.95
N PHE A 10 14.93 -0.10 0.23
CA PHE A 10 13.71 0.71 0.29
C PHE A 10 12.83 0.65 -0.95
N GLY A 11 13.33 0.09 -2.05
CA GLY A 11 12.59 0.04 -3.32
C GLY A 11 11.30 -0.77 -3.27
N GLY A 12 11.19 -1.73 -2.36
CA GLY A 12 10.00 -2.57 -2.19
C GLY A 12 8.94 -1.96 -1.27
N VAL A 13 9.23 -0.83 -0.62
CA VAL A 13 8.29 -0.17 0.30
C VAL A 13 7.01 0.23 -0.43
N PHE A 14 7.14 0.77 -1.64
CA PHE A 14 6.01 1.00 -2.54
C PHE A 14 5.91 -0.22 -3.48
N GLU A 15 4.88 -1.02 -3.34
CA GLU A 15 4.70 -2.30 -4.04
C GLU A 15 5.06 -2.20 -5.53
N HIS A 16 6.05 -2.98 -5.94
CA HIS A 16 6.52 -3.08 -7.34
C HIS A 16 6.79 -1.72 -8.01
N SER A 17 7.12 -0.71 -7.22
CA SER A 17 7.33 0.67 -7.70
C SER A 17 8.65 1.24 -7.18
N PRO A 18 9.79 0.63 -7.53
CA PRO A 18 11.10 1.06 -7.03
C PRO A 18 11.48 2.48 -7.47
N TRP A 19 10.82 3.01 -8.50
CA TRP A 19 11.07 4.37 -8.99
C TRP A 19 10.84 5.45 -7.92
N VAL A 20 10.03 5.16 -6.90
CA VAL A 20 9.81 6.11 -5.78
C VAL A 20 11.09 6.24 -4.96
N ALA A 21 11.71 5.12 -4.58
CA ALA A 21 12.99 5.14 -3.87
C ALA A 21 14.11 5.73 -4.74
N GLU A 22 14.15 5.34 -6.00
CA GLU A 22 15.13 5.87 -6.96
C GLU A 22 15.03 7.39 -7.07
N GLY A 23 13.81 7.91 -7.19
CA GLY A 23 13.57 9.35 -7.27
C GLY A 23 13.99 10.10 -6.01
N ALA A 24 13.74 9.52 -4.83
CA ALA A 24 14.18 10.11 -3.56
C ALA A 24 15.70 10.20 -3.47
N TRP A 25 16.39 9.14 -3.88
CA TRP A 25 17.85 9.13 -3.93
C TRP A 25 18.38 10.20 -4.90
N ASP A 26 17.84 10.22 -6.11
CA ASP A 26 18.30 11.12 -7.18
C ASP A 26 18.05 12.61 -6.84
N ALA A 27 17.04 12.88 -6.02
CA ALA A 27 16.77 14.24 -5.52
C ALA A 27 17.73 14.65 -4.40
N GLY A 28 18.60 13.75 -3.94
CA GLY A 28 19.54 14.05 -2.86
C GLY A 28 18.91 14.00 -1.46
N ASN A 29 17.71 13.53 -1.36
CA ASN A 29 16.93 13.50 -0.12
C ASN A 29 16.96 12.10 0.50
N VAL A 30 18.03 11.79 1.22
CA VAL A 30 18.28 10.44 1.76
C VAL A 30 18.48 10.50 3.27
N PRO A 31 17.49 10.99 4.03
CA PRO A 31 17.61 10.97 5.48
C PRO A 31 17.52 9.55 6.03
N ASP A 32 18.12 9.32 7.17
CA ASP A 32 18.10 8.04 7.88
C ASP A 32 16.96 7.91 8.90
N ASP A 33 16.08 8.88 8.92
CA ASP A 33 14.89 8.95 9.76
C ASP A 33 13.66 8.53 8.94
N ALA A 34 12.83 7.64 9.49
CA ALA A 34 11.69 7.09 8.76
C ALA A 34 10.70 8.18 8.31
N ASP A 35 10.40 9.15 9.16
CA ASP A 35 9.44 10.20 8.85
C ASP A 35 9.95 11.10 7.72
N ARG A 36 11.22 11.47 7.77
CA ARG A 36 11.84 12.31 6.74
C ARG A 36 12.01 11.57 5.42
N LEU A 37 12.44 10.30 5.50
CA LEU A 37 12.55 9.48 4.29
C LEU A 37 11.19 9.26 3.65
N HIS A 38 10.18 9.01 4.45
CA HIS A 38 8.81 8.87 3.96
C HIS A 38 8.35 10.17 3.26
N ALA A 39 8.59 11.32 3.86
CA ALA A 39 8.25 12.61 3.26
C ALA A 39 8.95 12.81 1.90
N ALA A 40 10.22 12.41 1.80
CA ALA A 40 10.97 12.49 0.55
C ALA A 40 10.37 11.58 -0.53
N MET A 41 10.01 10.35 -0.18
CA MET A 41 9.40 9.40 -1.09
C MET A 41 7.99 9.83 -1.50
N VAL A 42 7.19 10.33 -0.59
CA VAL A 42 5.86 10.88 -0.87
C VAL A 42 5.94 12.07 -1.82
N ALA A 43 6.95 12.93 -1.68
CA ALA A 43 7.16 14.04 -2.60
C ALA A 43 7.40 13.55 -4.04
N VAL A 44 8.16 12.47 -4.21
CA VAL A 44 8.37 11.83 -5.52
C VAL A 44 7.05 11.32 -6.08
N LEU A 45 6.26 10.62 -5.26
CA LEU A 45 4.96 10.09 -5.67
C LEU A 45 4.00 11.21 -6.09
N ARG A 46 3.90 12.26 -5.29
CA ARG A 46 2.98 13.38 -5.55
C ARG A 46 3.36 14.18 -6.79
N ALA A 47 4.65 14.23 -7.11
CA ALA A 47 5.15 14.92 -8.31
C ALA A 47 4.98 14.09 -9.58
N ALA A 48 4.65 12.79 -9.48
CA ALA A 48 4.45 11.93 -10.62
C ALA A 48 3.16 12.27 -11.37
N ASP A 49 3.11 11.93 -12.66
CA ASP A 49 1.90 12.12 -13.45
C ASP A 49 0.80 11.13 -13.04
N HIS A 50 -0.40 11.36 -13.58
CA HIS A 50 -1.58 10.52 -13.28
C HIS A 50 -1.35 9.05 -13.66
N ASP A 51 -0.78 8.80 -14.83
CA ASP A 51 -0.57 7.43 -15.33
C ASP A 51 0.39 6.65 -14.44
N ARG A 52 1.44 7.29 -13.95
CA ARG A 52 2.39 6.67 -13.03
C ARG A 52 1.76 6.37 -11.67
N LYS A 53 0.98 7.30 -11.15
CA LYS A 53 0.22 7.10 -9.91
C LYS A 53 -0.78 5.95 -10.05
N LEU A 54 -1.48 5.90 -11.18
CA LEU A 54 -2.44 4.82 -11.45
C LEU A 54 -1.74 3.47 -11.54
N ALA A 55 -0.60 3.40 -12.22
CA ALA A 55 0.20 2.17 -12.30
C ALA A 55 0.65 1.70 -10.92
N LEU A 56 1.04 2.64 -10.05
CA LEU A 56 1.42 2.33 -8.67
C LEU A 56 0.23 1.77 -7.89
N LEU A 57 -0.95 2.34 -8.02
CA LEU A 57 -2.16 1.81 -7.38
C LEU A 57 -2.48 0.40 -7.88
N ASN A 58 -2.35 0.16 -9.19
CA ASN A 58 -2.61 -1.15 -9.78
C ASN A 58 -1.54 -2.20 -9.43
N ALA A 59 -0.40 -1.78 -8.92
CA ALA A 59 0.64 -2.70 -8.43
C ALA A 59 0.30 -3.31 -7.07
N HIS A 60 -0.65 -2.73 -6.33
CA HIS A 60 -1.09 -3.26 -5.04
C HIS A 60 -2.02 -4.46 -5.22
N PRO A 61 -1.90 -5.50 -4.36
CA PRO A 61 -2.79 -6.65 -4.42
C PRO A 61 -4.16 -6.35 -3.82
N ASP A 62 -5.16 -7.11 -4.25
CA ASP A 62 -6.48 -7.08 -3.64
C ASP A 62 -6.43 -7.60 -2.20
N LEU A 63 -7.26 -7.05 -1.33
CA LEU A 63 -7.43 -7.58 0.03
C LEU A 63 -8.21 -8.89 -0.03
N ALA A 64 -7.67 -9.95 0.60
CA ALA A 64 -8.25 -11.30 0.57
C ALA A 64 -8.56 -11.79 -0.84
N GLY A 65 -7.78 -11.34 -1.83
CA GLY A 65 -7.99 -11.68 -3.24
C GLY A 65 -7.28 -12.97 -3.65
N ARG A 66 -7.30 -13.23 -4.95
CA ARG A 66 -6.74 -14.45 -5.54
C ARG A 66 -5.25 -14.63 -5.30
N LEU A 67 -4.49 -13.53 -5.26
CA LEU A 67 -3.05 -13.60 -4.99
C LEU A 67 -2.77 -14.10 -3.57
N ALA A 68 -3.59 -13.70 -2.60
CA ALA A 68 -3.48 -14.18 -1.22
C ALA A 68 -3.71 -15.70 -1.14
N LEU A 69 -4.70 -16.20 -1.87
CA LEU A 69 -5.00 -17.64 -1.93
C LEU A 69 -3.86 -18.44 -2.54
N ARG A 70 -3.14 -17.87 -3.50
CA ARG A 70 -2.02 -18.53 -4.19
C ARG A 70 -0.69 -18.37 -3.48
N GLY A 71 -0.65 -17.57 -2.40
CA GLY A 71 0.59 -17.25 -1.72
C GLY A 71 1.52 -16.36 -2.57
N GLU A 72 0.97 -15.58 -3.50
CA GLU A 72 1.73 -14.74 -4.44
C GLU A 72 1.90 -13.30 -3.97
N LEU A 73 1.49 -12.97 -2.75
CA LEU A 73 1.70 -11.65 -2.17
C LEU A 73 3.15 -11.44 -1.78
N THR A 74 3.59 -10.18 -1.75
CA THR A 74 4.86 -9.83 -1.12
C THR A 74 4.83 -10.20 0.37
N ALA A 75 6.00 -10.34 0.99
CA ALA A 75 6.09 -10.66 2.41
C ALA A 75 5.38 -9.59 3.27
N ASP A 76 5.53 -8.31 2.91
CA ASP A 76 4.87 -7.21 3.64
C ASP A 76 3.35 -7.30 3.52
N SER A 77 2.83 -7.50 2.31
CA SER A 77 1.38 -7.62 2.09
C SER A 77 0.80 -8.85 2.78
N THR A 78 1.53 -9.98 2.75
CA THR A 78 1.12 -11.21 3.45
C THR A 78 0.99 -10.96 4.94
N ALA A 79 1.99 -10.34 5.57
CA ALA A 79 1.98 -10.06 7.00
C ALA A 79 0.87 -9.06 7.37
N GLU A 80 0.68 -8.03 6.56
CA GLU A 80 -0.35 -7.02 6.80
C GLU A 80 -1.75 -7.62 6.74
N GLN A 81 -2.04 -8.42 5.71
CA GLN A 81 -3.35 -9.07 5.58
C GLN A 81 -3.57 -10.11 6.67
N ALA A 82 -2.56 -10.87 7.04
CA ALA A 82 -2.64 -11.84 8.14
C ALA A 82 -2.93 -11.15 9.48
N SER A 83 -2.32 -10.00 9.74
CA SER A 83 -2.55 -9.23 10.97
C SER A 83 -4.01 -8.79 11.12
N ALA A 84 -4.71 -8.59 10.02
CA ALA A 84 -6.13 -8.22 9.99
C ALA A 84 -7.06 -9.45 9.94
N GLY A 85 -6.51 -10.66 9.94
CA GLY A 85 -7.27 -11.90 9.86
C GLY A 85 -7.78 -12.25 8.47
N LEU A 86 -7.26 -11.61 7.42
CA LEU A 86 -7.72 -11.85 6.06
C LEU A 86 -7.28 -13.20 5.50
N ASP A 87 -6.28 -13.83 6.10
CA ASP A 87 -5.86 -15.19 5.78
C ASP A 87 -6.79 -16.27 6.36
N ARG A 88 -7.76 -15.88 7.18
CA ARG A 88 -8.70 -16.77 7.88
C ARG A 88 -10.15 -16.46 7.55
N CYS A 89 -10.41 -15.91 6.36
CA CYS A 89 -11.76 -15.66 5.90
C CYS A 89 -12.55 -16.96 5.76
N THR A 90 -13.81 -16.94 6.20
CA THR A 90 -14.76 -18.01 5.87
C THR A 90 -15.05 -17.97 4.37
N PRO A 91 -15.62 -19.07 3.79
CA PRO A 91 -16.03 -19.03 2.38
C PRO A 91 -17.00 -17.89 2.06
N GLU A 92 -17.90 -17.55 2.97
CA GLU A 92 -18.85 -16.45 2.81
C GLU A 92 -18.16 -15.09 2.83
N GLU A 93 -17.23 -14.90 3.76
CA GLU A 93 -16.41 -13.68 3.84
C GLU A 93 -15.56 -13.52 2.59
N PHE A 94 -14.93 -14.60 2.15
CA PHE A 94 -14.12 -14.58 0.93
C PHE A 94 -14.96 -14.21 -0.29
N ALA A 95 -16.17 -14.79 -0.42
CA ALA A 95 -17.07 -14.47 -1.51
C ALA A 95 -17.48 -12.99 -1.48
N ARG A 96 -17.72 -12.44 -0.29
CA ARG A 96 -18.06 -11.03 -0.13
C ARG A 96 -16.90 -10.13 -0.51
N PHE A 97 -15.67 -10.45 -0.09
CA PHE A 97 -14.48 -9.69 -0.48
C PHE A 97 -14.26 -9.73 -1.99
N THR A 98 -14.44 -10.88 -2.62
CA THR A 98 -14.33 -11.02 -4.08
C THR A 98 -15.32 -10.14 -4.79
N GLU A 99 -16.59 -10.17 -4.36
CA GLU A 99 -17.65 -9.33 -4.93
C GLU A 99 -17.32 -7.84 -4.81
N LEU A 100 -16.87 -7.41 -3.63
CA LEU A 100 -16.53 -6.02 -3.37
C LEU A 100 -15.28 -5.59 -4.15
N ASN A 101 -14.26 -6.44 -4.24
CA ASN A 101 -13.06 -6.16 -5.03
C ASN A 101 -13.42 -6.00 -6.52
N ASP A 102 -14.25 -6.88 -7.05
CA ASP A 102 -14.65 -6.80 -8.45
C ASP A 102 -15.48 -5.53 -8.73
N ALA A 103 -16.44 -5.22 -7.85
CA ALA A 103 -17.25 -4.01 -7.97
C ALA A 103 -16.40 -2.74 -7.88
N TYR A 104 -15.43 -2.71 -6.97
CA TYR A 104 -14.55 -1.56 -6.78
C TYR A 104 -13.66 -1.34 -8.01
N LYS A 105 -13.04 -2.39 -8.53
CA LYS A 105 -12.20 -2.31 -9.74
C LYS A 105 -13.01 -1.88 -10.96
N ALA A 106 -14.22 -2.40 -11.11
CA ALA A 106 -15.10 -2.03 -12.22
C ALA A 106 -15.47 -0.55 -12.17
N ARG A 107 -15.65 -0.01 -10.97
CA ARG A 107 -16.03 1.39 -10.78
C ARG A 107 -14.85 2.35 -10.93
N PHE A 108 -13.69 2.01 -10.34
CA PHE A 108 -12.58 2.95 -10.18
C PHE A 108 -11.35 2.65 -11.04
N GLY A 109 -11.19 1.42 -11.52
CA GLY A 109 -10.08 1.03 -12.39
C GLY A 109 -8.77 0.73 -11.66
N PHE A 110 -8.80 0.60 -10.33
CA PHE A 110 -7.67 0.18 -9.50
C PHE A 110 -8.17 -0.60 -8.29
N PRO A 111 -7.29 -1.37 -7.61
CA PRO A 111 -7.73 -2.17 -6.47
C PRO A 111 -8.07 -1.30 -5.25
N PHE A 112 -8.93 -1.83 -4.38
CA PHE A 112 -9.21 -1.21 -3.09
C PHE A 112 -7.97 -1.31 -2.20
N ILE A 113 -7.50 -0.17 -1.73
CA ILE A 113 -6.30 -0.06 -0.90
C ILE A 113 -6.68 0.52 0.45
N LEU A 114 -6.28 -0.16 1.52
CA LEU A 114 -6.55 0.24 2.88
C LEU A 114 -5.42 -0.22 3.78
N ALA A 115 -4.95 0.68 4.64
CA ALA A 115 -4.03 0.31 5.71
C ALA A 115 -4.83 -0.49 6.75
N VAL A 116 -4.55 -1.80 6.82
CA VAL A 116 -5.38 -2.73 7.59
C VAL A 116 -4.89 -2.94 9.03
N LYS A 117 -3.74 -2.41 9.40
CA LYS A 117 -3.20 -2.55 10.75
C LYS A 117 -4.18 -1.99 11.79
N GLY A 118 -4.52 -2.82 12.77
CA GLY A 118 -5.47 -2.44 13.82
C GLY A 118 -6.93 -2.53 13.43
N ARG A 119 -7.25 -3.05 12.24
CA ARG A 119 -8.61 -3.21 11.76
C ARG A 119 -9.02 -4.69 11.77
N SER A 120 -10.30 -4.95 12.03
CA SER A 120 -10.90 -6.27 11.89
C SER A 120 -11.42 -6.48 10.46
N ARG A 121 -11.79 -7.72 10.13
CA ARG A 121 -12.46 -8.01 8.84
C ARG A 121 -13.75 -7.21 8.70
N ALA A 122 -14.52 -7.06 9.78
CA ALA A 122 -15.75 -6.27 9.77
C ALA A 122 -15.47 -4.79 9.47
N ASP A 123 -14.41 -4.22 10.05
CA ASP A 123 -14.00 -2.84 9.78
C ASP A 123 -13.64 -2.65 8.31
N ILE A 124 -12.95 -3.62 7.74
CA ILE A 124 -12.51 -3.57 6.34
C ILE A 124 -13.72 -3.65 5.40
N LEU A 125 -14.68 -4.54 5.69
CA LEU A 125 -15.91 -4.65 4.90
C LEU A 125 -16.71 -3.35 4.93
N GLU A 126 -16.83 -2.74 6.09
CA GLU A 126 -17.51 -1.44 6.25
C GLU A 126 -16.82 -0.34 5.43
N ALA A 127 -15.48 -0.30 5.45
CA ALA A 127 -14.72 0.66 4.66
C ALA A 127 -14.95 0.45 3.16
N PHE A 128 -14.99 -0.80 2.69
CA PHE A 128 -15.30 -1.12 1.30
C PHE A 128 -16.66 -0.54 0.88
N GLU A 129 -17.68 -0.84 1.67
CA GLU A 129 -19.05 -0.41 1.37
C GLU A 129 -19.16 1.10 1.34
N THR A 130 -18.55 1.78 2.29
CA THR A 130 -18.54 3.24 2.36
C THR A 130 -17.83 3.86 1.17
N ARG A 131 -16.66 3.34 0.82
CA ARG A 131 -15.83 3.92 -0.23
C ARG A 131 -16.38 3.65 -1.63
N LEU A 132 -17.14 2.58 -1.82
CA LEU A 132 -17.79 2.30 -3.11
C LEU A 132 -18.75 3.42 -3.55
N SER A 133 -19.29 4.19 -2.62
CA SER A 133 -20.20 5.29 -2.94
C SER A 133 -19.51 6.63 -3.21
N ASN A 134 -18.18 6.69 -3.05
CA ASN A 134 -17.41 7.91 -3.31
C ASN A 134 -17.26 8.17 -4.81
N GLY A 135 -16.95 9.43 -5.16
CA GLY A 135 -16.64 9.78 -6.55
C GLY A 135 -15.25 9.31 -6.97
N PRO A 136 -15.00 9.15 -8.29
CA PRO A 136 -13.72 8.65 -8.78
C PRO A 136 -12.51 9.48 -8.37
N GLU A 137 -12.60 10.79 -8.39
CA GLU A 137 -11.49 11.68 -8.00
C GLU A 137 -11.19 11.57 -6.50
N GLU A 138 -12.24 11.54 -5.69
CA GLU A 138 -12.12 11.36 -4.25
C GLU A 138 -11.46 10.02 -3.91
N GLU A 139 -11.88 8.94 -4.57
CA GLU A 139 -11.30 7.61 -4.33
C GLU A 139 -9.85 7.52 -4.81
N PHE A 140 -9.50 8.15 -5.92
CA PHE A 140 -8.12 8.19 -6.37
C PHE A 140 -7.22 8.84 -5.30
N ALA A 141 -7.65 9.98 -4.77
CA ALA A 141 -6.92 10.67 -3.70
C ALA A 141 -6.88 9.84 -2.41
N THR A 142 -7.99 9.20 -2.05
CA THR A 142 -8.07 8.35 -0.86
C THR A 142 -7.17 7.13 -0.99
N ALA A 143 -7.14 6.49 -2.15
CA ALA A 143 -6.27 5.34 -2.40
C ALA A 143 -4.79 5.72 -2.25
N LEU A 144 -4.38 6.85 -2.82
CA LEU A 144 -3.00 7.34 -2.66
C LEU A 144 -2.68 7.65 -1.20
N ALA A 145 -3.60 8.24 -0.46
CA ALA A 145 -3.42 8.52 0.97
C ALA A 145 -3.25 7.22 1.77
N GLN A 146 -3.97 6.16 1.41
CA GLN A 146 -3.81 4.86 2.05
C GLN A 146 -2.46 4.22 1.72
N VAL A 147 -1.99 4.34 0.49
CA VAL A 147 -0.64 3.90 0.11
C VAL A 147 0.40 4.65 0.95
N GLU A 148 0.27 5.95 1.09
CA GLU A 148 1.17 6.76 1.92
C GLU A 148 1.17 6.27 3.37
N ARG A 149 0.03 5.92 3.91
CA ARG A 149 -0.09 5.37 5.27
C ARG A 149 0.59 4.01 5.41
N ILE A 150 0.35 3.11 4.46
CA ILE A 150 0.94 1.76 4.44
C ILE A 150 2.47 1.87 4.38
N THR A 151 2.98 2.69 3.48
CA THR A 151 4.43 2.84 3.29
C THR A 151 5.10 3.50 4.48
N TRP A 152 4.43 4.42 5.16
CA TRP A 152 4.93 4.99 6.41
C TRP A 152 5.09 3.91 7.49
N LEU A 153 4.10 3.03 7.63
CA LEU A 153 4.18 1.91 8.57
C LEU A 153 5.32 0.95 8.22
N ARG A 154 5.50 0.66 6.93
CA ARG A 154 6.59 -0.21 6.46
C ARG A 154 7.97 0.40 6.74
N LEU A 155 8.13 1.69 6.49
CA LEU A 155 9.38 2.39 6.78
C LEU A 155 9.69 2.42 8.27
N LYS A 156 8.69 2.55 9.11
CA LYS A 156 8.88 2.48 10.57
C LYS A 156 9.40 1.12 11.03
N ASP A 157 9.00 0.05 10.34
CA ASP A 157 9.51 -1.28 10.63
C ASP A 157 10.95 -1.47 10.14
N LEU A 158 11.30 -0.85 9.00
CA LEU A 158 12.65 -0.92 8.43
C LEU A 158 13.64 0.00 9.15
N LEU A 159 13.17 1.15 9.62
CA LEU A 159 13.94 2.14 10.35
C LEU A 159 13.26 2.40 11.68
N PRO A 160 13.32 1.42 12.61
CA PRO A 160 12.75 1.65 13.93
C PRO A 160 13.42 2.85 14.56
N LYS A 161 12.65 3.62 15.32
CA LYS A 161 13.19 4.75 16.05
C LYS A 161 14.44 4.29 16.75
N ASP A 162 15.50 5.02 16.51
CA ASP A 162 16.74 4.81 17.23
C ASP A 162 16.42 4.94 18.71
N ILE A 163 16.41 3.82 19.41
CA ILE A 163 16.03 3.75 20.82
C ILE A 163 17.24 4.04 21.68
N GLY A 164 18.32 4.27 21.06
CA GLY A 164 19.49 4.62 21.77
C GLY A 164 19.72 6.09 21.66
N PRO A 165 20.51 6.61 22.52
CA PRO A 165 21.30 7.64 22.05
C PRO A 165 21.98 6.82 21.15
#